data_79673e5db09621fc53eda0a822ce07b5
#
_entry.id   79673e5db09621fc53eda0a822ce07b5
#
_cell.length_a   1.000
_cell.length_b   1.000
_cell.length_c   1.000
_cell.angle_alpha   90.00
_cell.angle_beta   90.00
_cell.angle_gamma   90.00
#
_symmetry.space_group_name_H-M   'P 1'
#
loop_
_entity.id
_entity.type
_entity.pdbx_description
1 polymer ?
#
loop_
_entity_poly.entity_id
_entity_poly.type
_entity_poly.pdbx_seq_one_letter_code
_entity_poly.pdbx_strand_id
1 'polypeptide(L)'
;HPGRASSAITQGLLPDTARTFVLDGGTIGNTHYVAIPYNAAHKEGAMVLANFLLSPEAQAHKQDPDIWGDMTVLTMDKLAPEGRALFDALPRGIATLSPAELGPTLPEPHPSWMTRIENKWLERYGS
;
A
#
# COMPACT_ATOMS: atom_id res chain seq x y z
N HIS A 1 3.90 -3.50 2.08
CA HIS A 1 3.05 -2.39 2.58
C HIS A 1 3.77 -1.70 3.73
N PRO A 2 3.83 -0.37 3.78
CA PRO A 2 4.59 0.38 4.79
C PRO A 2 4.15 0.07 6.23
N GLY A 3 2.86 -0.17 6.47
CA GLY A 3 2.33 -0.47 7.79
C GLY A 3 2.62 -1.88 8.32
N ARG A 4 2.99 -2.84 7.46
CA ARG A 4 3.17 -4.25 7.86
C ARG A 4 4.27 -4.46 8.90
N ALA A 5 5.38 -3.74 8.80
CA ALA A 5 6.46 -3.85 9.77
C ALA A 5 6.02 -3.36 11.16
N SER A 6 5.29 -2.25 11.22
CA SER A 6 4.73 -1.72 12.47
C SER A 6 3.71 -2.67 13.10
N SER A 7 2.81 -3.23 12.29
CA SER A 7 1.85 -4.25 12.74
C SER A 7 2.56 -5.49 13.30
N ALA A 8 3.61 -5.98 12.61
CA ALA A 8 4.39 -7.12 13.08
C ALA A 8 5.13 -6.85 14.39
N ILE A 9 5.58 -5.60 14.63
CA ILE A 9 6.15 -5.19 15.93
C ILE A 9 5.08 -5.22 17.02
N THR A 10 3.91 -4.65 16.76
CA THR A 10 2.79 -4.66 17.72
C THR A 10 2.35 -6.08 18.09
N GLN A 11 2.41 -7.01 17.13
CA GLN A 11 2.11 -8.43 17.35
C GLN A 11 3.25 -9.24 17.96
N GLY A 12 4.39 -8.63 18.23
CA GLY A 12 5.57 -9.31 18.80
C GLY A 12 6.31 -10.24 17.82
N LEU A 13 6.01 -10.14 16.52
CA LEU A 13 6.68 -10.92 15.46
C LEU A 13 8.01 -10.32 15.02
N LEU A 14 8.22 -9.03 15.27
CA LEU A 14 9.47 -8.32 15.05
C LEU A 14 9.85 -7.56 16.34
N PRO A 15 11.17 -7.37 16.59
CA PRO A 15 11.61 -6.55 17.71
C PRO A 15 11.20 -5.08 17.51
N ASP A 16 11.06 -4.34 18.61
CA ASP A 16 10.73 -2.91 18.62
C ASP A 16 11.82 -2.02 17.98
N THR A 17 13.01 -2.57 17.80
CA THR A 17 14.13 -1.95 17.09
C THR A 17 14.04 -2.05 15.56
N ALA A 18 13.13 -2.87 15.03
CA ALA A 18 12.94 -3.01 13.57
C ALA A 18 12.51 -1.67 12.94
N ARG A 19 13.10 -1.34 11.79
CA ARG A 19 12.79 -0.13 11.03
C ARG A 19 12.69 -0.48 9.55
N THR A 20 11.90 0.29 8.82
CA THR A 20 11.86 0.23 7.35
C THR A 20 12.65 1.39 6.77
N PHE A 21 13.17 1.20 5.58
CA PHE A 21 13.85 2.23 4.81
C PHE A 21 13.55 2.04 3.33
N VAL A 22 13.76 3.07 2.55
CA VAL A 22 13.72 3.02 1.08
C VAL A 22 15.11 3.22 0.52
N LEU A 23 15.35 2.70 -0.68
CA LEU A 23 16.63 2.85 -1.37
C LEU A 23 16.74 4.27 -1.97
N ASP A 24 17.96 4.84 -1.97
CA ASP A 24 18.21 6.18 -2.51
C ASP A 24 17.83 6.30 -3.99
N GLY A 25 17.96 5.22 -4.76
CA GLY A 25 17.57 5.16 -6.17
C GLY A 25 16.06 5.09 -6.41
N GLY A 26 15.26 5.05 -5.36
CA GLY A 26 13.81 4.88 -5.40
C GLY A 26 13.37 3.45 -5.10
N THR A 27 12.08 3.30 -4.86
CA THR A 27 11.45 2.02 -4.52
C THR A 27 10.29 1.75 -5.48
N ILE A 28 10.14 0.51 -5.94
CA ILE A 28 9.03 0.13 -6.79
C ILE A 28 7.72 0.37 -6.02
N GLY A 29 6.87 1.22 -6.58
CA GLY A 29 5.53 1.46 -6.07
C GLY A 29 4.50 0.70 -6.88
N ASN A 30 3.43 0.31 -6.21
CA ASN A 30 2.29 -0.35 -6.83
C ASN A 30 0.99 0.28 -6.35
N THR A 31 -0.01 0.28 -7.20
CA THR A 31 -1.36 0.75 -6.89
C THR A 31 -2.33 -0.39 -7.15
N HIS A 32 -3.23 -0.65 -6.21
CA HIS A 32 -4.31 -1.60 -6.42
C HIS A 32 -5.43 -0.96 -7.24
N TYR A 33 -5.86 -1.66 -8.27
CA TYR A 33 -6.92 -1.21 -9.18
C TYR A 33 -8.14 -2.10 -9.07
N VAL A 34 -9.30 -1.49 -9.18
CA VAL A 34 -10.58 -2.18 -9.35
C VAL A 34 -11.07 -1.95 -10.77
N ALA A 35 -11.41 -3.01 -11.48
CA ALA A 35 -11.93 -2.95 -12.83
C ALA A 35 -13.32 -3.59 -12.92
N ILE A 36 -14.19 -3.00 -13.70
CA ILE A 36 -15.50 -3.56 -14.01
C ILE A 36 -15.44 -4.13 -15.44
N PRO A 37 -15.52 -5.48 -15.61
CA PRO A 37 -15.50 -6.07 -16.93
C PRO A 37 -16.64 -5.54 -17.81
N TYR A 38 -16.40 -5.42 -19.12
CA TYR A 38 -17.40 -4.87 -20.04
C TYR A 38 -18.70 -5.70 -20.09
N ASN A 39 -18.60 -6.99 -19.80
CA ASN A 39 -19.71 -7.95 -19.77
C ASN A 39 -20.25 -8.22 -18.36
N ALA A 40 -19.91 -7.40 -17.36
CA ALA A 40 -20.44 -7.55 -16.02
C ALA A 40 -21.98 -7.44 -16.02
N ALA A 41 -22.64 -8.35 -15.30
CA ALA A 41 -24.09 -8.41 -15.22
C ALA A 41 -24.70 -7.28 -14.35
N HIS A 42 -23.93 -6.77 -13.37
CA HIS A 42 -24.40 -5.77 -12.39
C HIS A 42 -23.41 -4.58 -12.33
N LYS A 43 -23.28 -3.86 -13.45
CA LYS A 43 -22.32 -2.75 -13.58
C LYS A 43 -22.60 -1.61 -12.61
N GLU A 44 -23.88 -1.27 -12.42
CA GLU A 44 -24.30 -0.19 -11.55
C GLU A 44 -23.92 -0.48 -10.10
N GLY A 45 -24.17 -1.70 -9.61
CA GLY A 45 -23.74 -2.13 -8.28
C GLY A 45 -22.22 -2.13 -8.13
N ALA A 46 -21.49 -2.57 -9.17
CA ALA A 46 -20.04 -2.54 -9.18
C ALA A 46 -19.48 -1.09 -9.16
N MET A 47 -20.14 -0.15 -9.81
CA MET A 47 -19.79 1.28 -9.77
C MET A 47 -19.99 1.87 -8.37
N VAL A 48 -21.09 1.51 -7.68
CA VAL A 48 -21.33 1.94 -6.29
C VAL A 48 -20.22 1.40 -5.38
N LEU A 49 -19.86 0.12 -5.52
CA LEU A 49 -18.76 -0.46 -4.75
C LEU A 49 -17.43 0.23 -5.05
N ALA A 50 -17.10 0.46 -6.32
CA ALA A 50 -15.87 1.14 -6.71
C ALA A 50 -15.80 2.56 -6.13
N ASN A 51 -16.92 3.29 -6.14
CA ASN A 51 -17.01 4.61 -5.52
C ASN A 51 -16.83 4.54 -4.00
N PHE A 52 -17.43 3.56 -3.33
CA PHE A 52 -17.25 3.35 -1.89
C PHE A 52 -15.78 3.07 -1.55
N LEU A 53 -15.07 2.24 -2.32
CA LEU A 53 -13.67 1.92 -2.11
C LEU A 53 -12.75 3.15 -2.24
N LEU A 54 -13.20 4.21 -2.93
CA LEU A 54 -12.50 5.50 -3.02
C LEU A 54 -12.99 6.53 -2.00
N SER A 55 -13.91 6.15 -1.11
CA SER A 55 -14.33 7.06 -0.04
C SER A 55 -13.22 7.26 1.01
N PRO A 56 -13.17 8.42 1.69
CA PRO A 56 -12.22 8.66 2.77
C PRO A 56 -12.28 7.61 3.86
N GLU A 57 -13.49 7.14 4.21
CA GLU A 57 -13.72 6.13 5.25
C GLU A 57 -13.10 4.78 4.87
N ALA A 58 -13.35 4.29 3.65
CA ALA A 58 -12.80 3.02 3.17
C ALA A 58 -11.28 3.10 3.03
N GLN A 59 -10.76 4.23 2.56
CA GLN A 59 -9.32 4.44 2.40
C GLN A 59 -8.60 4.60 3.74
N ALA A 60 -9.20 5.28 4.72
CA ALA A 60 -8.64 5.37 6.07
C ALA A 60 -8.65 3.99 6.74
N HIS A 61 -9.73 3.22 6.63
CA HIS A 61 -9.81 1.85 7.13
C HIS A 61 -8.74 0.94 6.52
N LYS A 62 -8.51 1.06 5.20
CA LYS A 62 -7.43 0.34 4.52
C LYS A 62 -6.04 0.73 5.03
N GLN A 63 -5.82 2.01 5.34
CA GLN A 63 -4.52 2.53 5.81
C GLN A 63 -4.23 2.18 7.27
N ASP A 64 -5.24 1.85 8.05
CA ASP A 64 -5.07 1.45 9.45
C ASP A 64 -4.10 0.26 9.55
N PRO A 65 -2.98 0.37 10.29
CA PRO A 65 -1.99 -0.71 10.42
C PRO A 65 -2.55 -1.96 11.08
N ASP A 66 -3.60 -1.86 11.89
CA ASP A 66 -4.25 -3.00 12.52
C ASP A 66 -5.17 -3.77 11.56
N ILE A 67 -5.55 -3.15 10.44
CA ILE A 67 -6.39 -3.75 9.40
C ILE A 67 -5.53 -4.24 8.23
N TRP A 68 -4.91 -3.32 7.50
CA TRP A 68 -4.09 -3.64 6.33
C TRP A 68 -2.77 -2.86 6.29
N GLY A 69 -2.78 -1.59 6.68
CA GLY A 69 -1.60 -0.72 6.65
C GLY A 69 -1.16 -0.31 5.24
N ASP A 70 -2.08 -0.37 4.27
CA ASP A 70 -1.82 0.04 2.90
C ASP A 70 -2.23 1.49 2.68
N MET A 71 -1.30 2.32 2.19
CA MET A 71 -1.52 3.75 2.09
C MET A 71 -2.67 4.10 1.16
N THR A 72 -3.33 5.22 1.47
CA THR A 72 -4.41 5.74 0.64
C THR A 72 -3.91 6.17 -0.74
N VAL A 73 -4.79 6.07 -1.74
CA VAL A 73 -4.59 6.63 -3.08
C VAL A 73 -5.18 8.04 -3.21
N LEU A 74 -5.82 8.54 -2.15
CA LEU A 74 -6.44 9.87 -2.16
C LEU A 74 -5.39 10.96 -1.95
N THR A 75 -5.59 12.08 -2.61
CA THR A 75 -4.78 13.29 -2.42
C THR A 75 -5.30 14.07 -1.22
N MET A 76 -4.52 14.14 -0.14
CA MET A 76 -4.92 14.75 1.13
C MET A 76 -5.41 16.19 0.98
N ASP A 77 -4.77 16.99 0.12
CA ASP A 77 -5.11 18.41 -0.08
C ASP A 77 -6.48 18.62 -0.72
N LYS A 78 -7.04 17.58 -1.35
CA LYS A 78 -8.36 17.62 -1.99
C LYS A 78 -9.48 17.12 -1.10
N LEU A 79 -9.15 16.57 0.07
CA LEU A 79 -10.15 16.09 1.01
C LEU A 79 -10.78 17.25 1.80
N ALA A 80 -12.07 17.12 2.08
CA ALA A 80 -12.74 17.96 3.07
C ALA A 80 -12.09 17.74 4.46
N PRO A 81 -12.20 18.71 5.38
CA PRO A 81 -11.58 18.60 6.70
C PRO A 81 -11.97 17.34 7.47
N GLU A 82 -13.23 16.93 7.37
CA GLU A 82 -13.78 15.74 8.03
C GLU A 82 -13.11 14.44 7.49
N GLY A 83 -12.94 14.35 6.16
CA GLY A 83 -12.26 13.22 5.53
C GLY A 83 -10.77 13.16 5.89
N ARG A 84 -10.10 14.33 5.97
CA ARG A 84 -8.70 14.41 6.40
C ARG A 84 -8.50 13.97 7.84
N ALA A 85 -9.41 14.38 8.73
CA ALA A 85 -9.35 14.01 10.15
C ALA A 85 -9.35 12.49 10.38
N LEU A 86 -9.95 11.69 9.48
CA LEU A 86 -9.90 10.24 9.57
C LEU A 86 -8.47 9.69 9.45
N PHE A 87 -7.67 10.27 8.56
CA PHE A 87 -6.28 9.87 8.37
C PHE A 87 -5.36 10.41 9.47
N ASP A 88 -5.61 11.63 9.94
CA ASP A 88 -4.84 12.25 11.03
C ASP A 88 -5.02 11.50 12.35
N ALA A 89 -6.15 10.82 12.54
CA ALA A 89 -6.45 10.00 13.70
C ALA A 89 -5.78 8.63 13.68
N LEU A 90 -5.26 8.17 12.53
CA LEU A 90 -4.66 6.84 12.42
C LEU A 90 -3.34 6.75 13.20
N PRO A 91 -3.10 5.63 13.91
CA PRO A 91 -1.84 5.43 14.58
C PRO A 91 -0.72 5.31 13.54
N ARG A 92 0.35 6.09 13.73
CA ARG A 92 1.56 5.96 12.93
C ARG A 92 2.51 5.01 13.65
N GLY A 93 2.64 3.81 13.13
CA GLY A 93 3.54 2.82 13.70
C GLY A 93 5.02 3.23 13.59
N ILE A 94 5.84 2.79 14.55
CA ILE A 94 7.26 3.14 14.70
C ILE A 94 8.14 2.81 13.49
N ALA A 95 7.76 1.80 12.72
CA ALA A 95 8.47 1.35 11.51
C ALA A 95 7.78 1.83 10.21
N THR A 96 6.74 2.66 10.29
CA THR A 96 6.03 3.16 9.12
C THR A 96 6.61 4.49 8.67
N LEU A 97 7.11 4.54 7.44
CA LEU A 97 7.60 5.76 6.81
C LEU A 97 6.44 6.71 6.50
N SER A 98 6.68 8.02 6.65
CA SER A 98 5.76 9.04 6.15
C SER A 98 5.78 9.11 4.62
N PRO A 99 4.75 9.68 3.99
CA PRO A 99 4.75 9.89 2.54
C PRO A 99 5.99 10.66 2.04
N ALA A 100 6.48 11.61 2.82
CA ALA A 100 7.68 12.38 2.49
C ALA A 100 8.97 11.55 2.54
N GLU A 101 9.02 10.53 3.40
CA GLU A 101 10.17 9.62 3.55
C GLU A 101 10.18 8.51 2.52
N LEU A 102 9.06 8.26 1.82
CA LEU A 102 8.99 7.21 0.78
C LEU A 102 9.82 7.51 -0.47
N GLY A 103 10.20 8.77 -0.67
CA GLY A 103 11.05 9.16 -1.80
C GLY A 103 10.38 8.92 -3.16
N PRO A 104 11.19 8.89 -4.24
CA PRO A 104 10.67 8.67 -5.58
C PRO A 104 10.18 7.24 -5.78
N THR A 105 9.00 7.11 -6.39
CA THR A 105 8.42 5.82 -6.77
C THR A 105 8.91 5.43 -8.16
N LEU A 106 9.48 4.24 -8.27
CA LEU A 106 9.85 3.62 -9.54
C LEU A 106 8.64 2.84 -10.10
N PRO A 107 8.44 2.83 -11.42
CA PRO A 107 7.43 1.98 -12.06
C PRO A 107 7.79 0.50 -11.89
N GLU A 108 6.78 -0.36 -11.94
CA GLU A 108 7.02 -1.79 -12.00
C GLU A 108 7.79 -2.17 -13.27
N PRO A 109 8.80 -3.05 -13.16
CA PRO A 109 9.53 -3.52 -14.33
C PRO A 109 8.61 -4.35 -15.23
N HIS A 110 8.96 -4.44 -16.52
CA HIS A 110 8.25 -5.29 -17.46
C HIS A 110 8.21 -6.74 -16.97
N PRO A 111 7.10 -7.48 -17.14
CA PRO A 111 6.94 -8.86 -16.62
C PRO A 111 8.05 -9.84 -17.00
N SER A 112 8.73 -9.62 -18.14
CA SER A 112 9.89 -10.45 -18.54
C SER A 112 11.05 -10.44 -17.54
N TRP A 113 11.14 -9.43 -16.67
CA TRP A 113 12.13 -9.40 -15.61
C TRP A 113 11.86 -10.41 -14.51
N MET A 114 10.60 -10.77 -14.27
CA MET A 114 10.21 -11.73 -13.24
C MET A 114 10.94 -13.07 -13.46
N THR A 115 10.77 -13.66 -14.64
CA THR A 115 11.44 -14.94 -14.99
C THR A 115 12.97 -14.85 -14.90
N ARG A 116 13.55 -13.70 -15.30
CA ARG A 116 15.02 -13.53 -15.22
C ARG A 116 15.50 -13.45 -13.78
N ILE A 117 14.76 -12.77 -12.91
CA ILE A 117 15.09 -12.66 -11.49
C ILE A 117 14.92 -14.01 -10.80
N GLU A 118 13.82 -14.71 -11.06
CA GLU A 118 13.56 -16.05 -10.52
C GLU A 118 14.64 -17.05 -10.90
N ASN A 119 14.99 -17.12 -12.19
CA ASN A 119 16.05 -18.01 -12.66
C ASN A 119 17.40 -17.68 -12.00
N LYS A 120 17.72 -16.37 -11.91
CA LYS A 120 18.97 -15.92 -11.28
C LYS A 120 19.01 -16.20 -9.78
N TRP A 121 17.86 -16.12 -9.12
CA TRP A 121 17.73 -16.52 -7.72
C TRP A 121 17.94 -18.01 -7.54
N LEU A 122 17.28 -18.84 -8.37
CA LEU A 122 17.43 -20.29 -8.34
C LEU A 122 18.87 -20.73 -8.62
N GLU A 123 19.55 -20.14 -9.61
CA GLU A 123 20.96 -20.41 -9.90
C GLU A 123 21.87 -20.12 -8.69
N ARG A 124 21.54 -19.09 -7.89
CA ARG A 124 22.43 -18.64 -6.82
C ARG A 124 22.08 -19.22 -5.46
N TYR A 125 20.81 -19.48 -5.20
CA TYR A 125 20.30 -19.84 -3.89
C TYR A 125 19.37 -21.06 -3.88
N GLY A 126 18.93 -21.54 -5.05
CA GLY A 126 18.11 -22.75 -5.17
C GLY A 126 18.99 -23.98 -4.98
N SER A 127 18.96 -24.54 -3.78
CA SER A 127 19.57 -25.84 -3.44
C SER A 127 18.48 -26.86 -3.22
#